data_4af0b935c22251977a443ae5728c3b81
#
_entry.id   4af0b935c22251977a443ae5728c3b81
#
_cell.length_a   1.000
_cell.length_b   1.000
_cell.length_c   1.000
_cell.angle_alpha   90.00
_cell.angle_beta   90.00
_cell.angle_gamma   90.00
#
_symmetry.space_group_name_H-M   'P 1'
#
loop_
_entity.id
_entity.type
_entity.pdbx_description
1 polymer ?
#
loop_
_entity_poly.entity_id
_entity_poly.type
_entity_poly.pdbx_seq_one_letter_code
_entity_poly.pdbx_strand_id
1 'polypeptide(L)'
;MLFRSCDVSSLGCHTDLWNPVAGSFSELVHSLDIAKLISTPCKCSDRLGSLLPDIVKRTGLDPATPVYCGIHDSNASLLPHVLRQTAPFSVVSTGTWVIVMSVGGRQTQLDPMRDTLINVNALGDPVPSARFMGGREYDTILQGQAAEYTQDDMINVARTGTMLLPSIISESGPFQSRRARWHGTEPSAGSLERTVAAGF
;
A
#
# COMPACT_ATOMS: atom_id res chain seq x y z
N MET A 1 5.67 15.29 24.64
CA MET A 1 5.46 16.22 23.52
C MET A 1 4.30 15.68 22.71
N LEU A 2 3.12 16.26 22.83
CA LEU A 2 1.97 15.83 22.04
C LEU A 2 2.19 16.35 20.62
N PHE A 3 2.21 15.47 19.64
CA PHE A 3 2.18 15.86 18.24
C PHE A 3 0.90 16.67 18.00
N ARG A 4 1.05 17.89 17.48
CA ARG A 4 -0.09 18.81 17.30
C ARG A 4 -0.89 18.59 16.02
N SER A 5 -0.48 17.65 15.18
CA SER A 5 -1.12 17.32 13.92
C SER A 5 -1.00 15.82 13.62
N CYS A 6 -1.99 15.32 12.93
CA CYS A 6 -2.05 13.95 12.44
C CYS A 6 -2.46 14.00 10.97
N ASP A 7 -1.64 13.45 10.09
CA ASP A 7 -1.99 13.33 8.69
C ASP A 7 -3.11 12.32 8.49
N VAL A 8 -4.17 12.72 7.79
CA VAL A 8 -5.35 11.88 7.55
C VAL A 8 -5.00 10.60 6.79
N SER A 9 -4.00 10.65 5.89
CA SER A 9 -3.60 9.47 5.13
C SER A 9 -2.88 8.44 5.99
N SER A 10 -2.06 8.86 6.95
CA SER A 10 -1.46 7.96 7.93
C SER A 10 -2.50 7.38 8.89
N LEU A 11 -3.40 8.22 9.39
CA LEU A 11 -4.46 7.79 10.30
C LEU A 11 -5.38 6.76 9.63
N GLY A 12 -5.80 7.01 8.40
CA GLY A 12 -6.75 6.17 7.67
C GLY A 12 -6.16 4.94 6.99
N CYS A 13 -4.82 4.90 6.78
CA CYS A 13 -4.17 3.74 6.13
C CYS A 13 -3.56 2.75 7.11
N HIS A 14 -3.21 3.18 8.34
CA HIS A 14 -2.45 2.37 9.29
C HIS A 14 -3.16 2.11 10.61
N THR A 15 -4.34 2.67 10.77
CA THR A 15 -5.09 2.50 12.02
C THR A 15 -6.56 2.27 11.73
N ASP A 16 -7.26 1.64 12.67
CA ASP A 16 -8.71 1.52 12.64
C ASP A 16 -9.40 2.73 13.32
N LEU A 17 -8.67 3.82 13.55
CA LEU A 17 -9.17 5.00 14.26
C LEU A 17 -9.92 5.98 13.36
N TRP A 18 -9.89 5.79 12.06
CA TRP A 18 -10.54 6.64 11.06
C TRP A 18 -11.56 5.87 10.24
N ASN A 19 -12.74 6.44 10.07
CA ASN A 19 -13.75 5.95 9.14
C ASN A 19 -13.61 6.70 7.81
N PRO A 20 -13.05 6.08 6.76
CA PRO A 20 -12.79 6.75 5.48
C PRO A 20 -14.07 7.20 4.76
N VAL A 21 -15.17 6.48 4.96
CA VAL A 21 -16.45 6.78 4.30
C VAL A 21 -17.16 7.94 5.00
N ALA A 22 -17.14 7.96 6.33
CA ALA A 22 -17.74 9.04 7.10
C ALA A 22 -16.85 10.29 7.18
N GLY A 23 -15.55 10.18 6.88
CA GLY A 23 -14.59 11.27 7.03
C GLY A 23 -14.44 11.73 8.49
N SER A 24 -14.54 10.81 9.45
CA SER A 24 -14.52 11.09 10.89
C SER A 24 -13.80 9.99 11.66
N PHE A 25 -13.58 10.22 12.94
CA PHE A 25 -13.10 9.15 13.83
C PHE A 25 -14.05 7.96 13.82
N SER A 26 -13.48 6.75 13.90
CA SER A 26 -14.24 5.51 13.99
C SER A 26 -14.85 5.30 15.37
N GLU A 27 -15.80 4.36 15.45
CA GLU A 27 -16.40 3.94 16.72
C GLU A 27 -15.37 3.45 17.74
N LEU A 28 -14.22 2.94 17.28
CA LEU A 28 -13.14 2.48 18.15
C LEU A 28 -12.56 3.64 18.99
N VAL A 29 -12.43 4.83 18.41
CA VAL A 29 -11.95 6.03 19.13
C VAL A 29 -12.90 6.40 20.25
N HIS A 30 -14.19 6.29 20.01
CA HIS A 30 -15.23 6.60 21.00
C HIS A 30 -15.29 5.53 22.09
N SER A 31 -15.25 4.26 21.72
CA SER A 31 -15.30 3.13 22.67
C SER A 31 -14.08 3.09 23.63
N LEU A 32 -12.92 3.54 23.15
CA LEU A 32 -11.69 3.64 23.93
C LEU A 32 -11.54 4.96 24.69
N ASP A 33 -12.44 5.93 24.49
CA ASP A 33 -12.36 7.31 25.04
C ASP A 33 -11.00 8.01 24.77
N ILE A 34 -10.42 7.77 23.59
CA ILE A 34 -9.10 8.30 23.22
C ILE A 34 -9.15 9.53 22.32
N ALA A 35 -10.33 10.04 21.99
CA ALA A 35 -10.48 11.21 21.11
C ALA A 35 -9.65 12.41 21.56
N LYS A 36 -9.50 12.62 22.87
CA LYS A 36 -8.69 13.70 23.45
C LYS A 36 -7.19 13.54 23.26
N LEU A 37 -6.73 12.33 22.97
CA LEU A 37 -5.31 11.99 22.78
C LEU A 37 -4.87 12.12 21.32
N ILE A 38 -5.84 12.13 20.39
CA ILE A 38 -5.58 12.21 18.95
C ILE A 38 -5.70 13.66 18.51
N SER A 39 -4.70 14.15 17.82
CA SER A 39 -4.74 15.49 17.22
C SER A 39 -5.78 15.57 16.10
N THR A 40 -6.30 16.75 15.85
CA THR A 40 -7.18 16.99 14.71
C THR A 40 -6.51 16.55 13.42
N PRO A 41 -7.16 15.68 12.62
CA PRO A 41 -6.62 15.25 11.34
C PRO A 41 -6.43 16.45 10.38
N CYS A 42 -5.29 16.44 9.71
CA CYS A 42 -4.91 17.45 8.73
C CYS A 42 -4.77 16.81 7.34
N LYS A 43 -4.95 17.60 6.30
CA LYS A 43 -4.55 17.22 4.95
C LYS A 43 -3.06 17.46 4.74
N CYS A 44 -2.46 16.74 3.82
CA CYS A 44 -1.02 16.88 3.52
C CYS A 44 -0.63 18.31 3.13
N SER A 45 -1.55 19.08 2.53
CA SER A 45 -1.37 20.47 2.12
C SER A 45 -1.60 21.50 3.23
N ASP A 46 -2.04 21.08 4.42
CA ASP A 46 -2.32 22.02 5.50
C ASP A 46 -1.02 22.55 6.09
N ARG A 47 -0.92 23.89 6.11
CA ARG A 47 0.24 24.58 6.67
C ARG A 47 0.19 24.53 8.18
N LEU A 48 1.21 23.95 8.81
CA LEU A 48 1.35 23.85 10.26
C LEU A 48 2.04 25.08 10.88
N GLY A 49 2.78 25.83 10.06
CA GLY A 49 3.54 26.99 10.54
C GLY A 49 4.75 27.30 9.66
N SER A 50 5.79 27.78 10.30
CA SER A 50 7.09 28.07 9.70
C SER A 50 8.20 27.37 10.50
N LEU A 51 9.43 27.39 9.99
CA LEU A 51 10.57 26.76 10.65
C LEU A 51 10.81 27.32 12.05
N LEU A 52 11.14 26.44 12.98
CA LEU A 52 11.56 26.84 14.32
C LEU A 52 12.92 27.56 14.27
N PRO A 53 13.18 28.54 15.16
CA PRO A 53 14.42 29.31 15.17
C PRO A 53 15.69 28.43 15.24
N ASP A 54 15.67 27.36 15.99
CA ASP A 54 16.82 26.44 16.10
C ASP A 54 17.08 25.70 14.78
N ILE A 55 16.06 25.38 14.01
CA ILE A 55 16.20 24.75 12.68
C ILE A 55 16.79 25.77 11.71
N VAL A 56 16.25 26.99 11.69
CA VAL A 56 16.78 28.10 10.89
C VAL A 56 18.27 28.32 11.16
N LYS A 57 18.64 28.40 12.42
CA LYS A 57 20.04 28.60 12.83
C LYS A 57 20.96 27.46 12.37
N ARG A 58 20.49 26.24 12.37
CA ARG A 58 21.28 25.05 11.99
C ARG A 58 21.37 24.84 10.47
N THR A 59 20.38 25.26 9.74
CA THR A 59 20.26 24.96 8.29
C THR A 59 20.53 26.16 7.40
N GLY A 60 20.41 27.40 7.93
CA GLY A 60 20.49 28.61 7.15
C GLY A 60 19.28 28.86 6.24
N LEU A 61 18.20 28.09 6.37
CA LEU A 61 16.99 28.27 5.57
C LEU A 61 16.23 29.53 6.00
N ASP A 62 15.40 30.03 5.07
CA ASP A 62 14.53 31.18 5.36
C ASP A 62 13.58 30.89 6.52
N PRO A 63 13.53 31.71 7.58
CA PRO A 63 12.58 31.58 8.68
C PRO A 63 11.12 31.53 8.23
N ALA A 64 10.78 32.16 7.11
CA ALA A 64 9.44 32.15 6.54
C ALA A 64 9.08 30.84 5.79
N THR A 65 10.04 29.92 5.61
CA THR A 65 9.79 28.64 4.93
C THR A 65 8.60 27.91 5.56
N PRO A 66 7.55 27.61 4.77
CA PRO A 66 6.35 26.97 5.30
C PRO A 66 6.62 25.51 5.64
N VAL A 67 6.03 25.06 6.74
CA VAL A 67 6.01 23.65 7.15
C VAL A 67 4.59 23.12 6.96
N TYR A 68 4.46 22.05 6.19
CA TYR A 68 3.20 21.39 5.92
C TYR A 68 3.07 20.09 6.75
N CYS A 69 1.84 19.56 6.85
CA CYS A 69 1.56 18.38 7.64
C CYS A 69 2.37 17.16 7.19
N GLY A 70 2.60 17.03 5.89
CA GLY A 70 3.23 15.87 5.32
C GLY A 70 2.21 14.83 4.87
N ILE A 71 2.70 13.67 4.43
CA ILE A 71 1.91 12.63 3.80
C ILE A 71 2.55 11.27 4.03
N HIS A 72 1.75 10.24 4.17
CA HIS A 72 2.19 8.85 4.20
C HIS A 72 2.85 8.45 2.86
N ASP A 73 3.91 7.63 2.88
CA ASP A 73 4.72 7.29 1.70
C ASP A 73 3.92 6.67 0.54
N SER A 74 3.06 5.69 0.81
CA SER A 74 2.19 5.09 -0.21
C SER A 74 1.24 6.12 -0.82
N ASN A 75 0.77 7.09 -0.02
CA ASN A 75 -0.04 8.19 -0.51
C ASN A 75 0.77 9.23 -1.28
N ALA A 76 2.04 9.44 -0.94
CA ALA A 76 2.93 10.28 -1.72
C ALA A 76 3.14 9.72 -3.13
N SER A 77 3.25 8.40 -3.27
CA SER A 77 3.34 7.75 -4.58
C SER A 77 2.02 7.80 -5.36
N LEU A 78 0.88 7.74 -4.66
CA LEU A 78 -0.46 7.82 -5.27
C LEU A 78 -0.83 9.25 -5.70
N LEU A 79 -0.37 10.27 -4.98
CA LEU A 79 -0.78 11.67 -5.15
C LEU A 79 -0.61 12.21 -6.59
N PRO A 80 0.50 11.97 -7.31
CA PRO A 80 0.64 12.43 -8.70
C PRO A 80 -0.43 11.89 -9.63
N HIS A 81 -0.89 10.67 -9.40
CA HIS A 81 -1.97 10.05 -10.18
C HIS A 81 -3.32 10.68 -9.84
N VAL A 82 -3.61 10.89 -8.56
CA VAL A 82 -4.85 11.54 -8.09
C VAL A 82 -4.98 12.95 -8.64
N LEU A 83 -3.87 13.69 -8.75
CA LEU A 83 -3.88 15.06 -9.27
C LEU A 83 -3.94 15.17 -10.80
N ARG A 84 -3.58 14.13 -11.54
CA ARG A 84 -3.43 14.17 -13.00
C ARG A 84 -4.45 13.36 -13.76
N GLN A 85 -5.03 12.35 -13.14
CA GLN A 85 -5.95 11.43 -13.80
C GLN A 85 -7.39 11.70 -13.37
N THR A 86 -8.32 11.52 -14.30
CA THR A 86 -9.74 11.56 -13.98
C THR A 86 -10.19 10.20 -13.49
N ALA A 87 -10.82 10.16 -12.32
CA ALA A 87 -11.41 8.94 -11.77
C ALA A 87 -12.56 8.41 -12.68
N PRO A 88 -12.80 7.08 -12.74
CA PRO A 88 -12.13 6.05 -11.95
C PRO A 88 -10.83 5.53 -12.59
N PHE A 89 -9.84 5.23 -11.78
CA PHE A 89 -8.61 4.53 -12.20
C PHE A 89 -8.06 3.67 -11.06
N SER A 90 -7.13 2.77 -11.39
CA SER A 90 -6.42 1.98 -10.38
C SER A 90 -4.93 2.18 -10.48
N VAL A 91 -4.25 2.17 -9.35
CA VAL A 91 -2.79 2.19 -9.23
C VAL A 91 -2.35 0.90 -8.55
N VAL A 92 -1.36 0.25 -9.13
CA VAL A 92 -0.72 -0.93 -8.54
C VAL A 92 0.67 -0.52 -8.07
N SER A 93 0.88 -0.56 -6.77
CA SER A 93 2.19 -0.34 -6.15
C SER A 93 2.83 -1.70 -5.89
N THR A 94 4.02 -1.92 -6.43
CA THR A 94 4.76 -3.18 -6.31
C THR A 94 5.99 -3.02 -5.43
N GLY A 95 6.21 -3.98 -4.57
CA GLY A 95 7.32 -4.04 -3.63
C GLY A 95 7.20 -5.30 -2.79
N THR A 96 7.68 -5.31 -1.57
CA THR A 96 7.43 -6.40 -0.60
C THR A 96 5.94 -6.70 -0.50
N TRP A 97 5.13 -5.65 -0.43
CA TRP A 97 3.69 -5.68 -0.64
C TRP A 97 3.33 -5.26 -2.06
N VAL A 98 2.40 -5.95 -2.66
CA VAL A 98 1.67 -5.48 -3.85
C VAL A 98 0.33 -4.94 -3.37
N ILE A 99 0.07 -3.68 -3.64
CA ILE A 99 -1.15 -2.98 -3.22
C ILE A 99 -1.86 -2.43 -4.44
N VAL A 100 -3.10 -2.85 -4.64
CA VAL A 100 -3.98 -2.33 -5.69
C VAL A 100 -4.89 -1.29 -5.04
N MET A 101 -4.84 -0.06 -5.52
CA MET A 101 -5.62 1.08 -5.03
C MET A 101 -6.61 1.53 -6.11
N SER A 102 -7.90 1.53 -5.80
CA SER A 102 -8.97 1.92 -6.75
C SER A 102 -9.51 3.30 -6.38
N VAL A 103 -9.10 4.32 -7.13
CA VAL A 103 -9.53 5.71 -6.93
C VAL A 103 -10.83 5.97 -7.66
N GLY A 104 -11.84 6.49 -6.94
CA GLY A 104 -13.15 6.77 -7.51
C GLY A 104 -13.91 5.53 -7.99
N GLY A 105 -13.52 4.35 -7.52
CA GLY A 105 -14.22 3.10 -7.78
C GLY A 105 -15.57 3.03 -7.07
N ARG A 106 -16.37 2.02 -7.42
CA ARG A 106 -17.63 1.75 -6.73
C ARG A 106 -17.37 1.34 -5.29
N GLN A 107 -18.33 1.63 -4.41
CA GLN A 107 -18.32 1.03 -3.07
C GLN A 107 -18.34 -0.49 -3.22
N THR A 108 -17.38 -1.15 -2.56
CA THR A 108 -17.19 -2.59 -2.63
C THR A 108 -17.35 -3.15 -1.22
N GLN A 109 -18.02 -4.29 -1.13
CA GLN A 109 -18.05 -5.03 0.12
C GLN A 109 -16.63 -5.53 0.41
N LEU A 110 -16.10 -5.15 1.56
CA LEU A 110 -14.79 -5.61 2.01
C LEU A 110 -14.87 -7.07 2.46
N ASP A 111 -13.81 -7.80 2.17
CA ASP A 111 -13.65 -9.18 2.60
C ASP A 111 -12.27 -9.34 3.28
N PRO A 112 -12.22 -9.39 4.61
CA PRO A 112 -10.98 -9.56 5.35
C PRO A 112 -10.22 -10.85 4.96
N MET A 113 -10.94 -11.89 4.55
CA MET A 113 -10.33 -13.14 4.10
C MET A 113 -9.67 -13.04 2.72
N ARG A 114 -9.85 -11.90 2.05
CA ARG A 114 -9.21 -11.57 0.78
C ARG A 114 -8.27 -10.37 0.90
N ASP A 115 -7.98 -9.95 2.11
CA ASP A 115 -7.10 -8.82 2.43
C ASP A 115 -7.51 -7.52 1.70
N THR A 116 -8.82 -7.27 1.65
CA THR A 116 -9.39 -6.03 1.12
C THR A 116 -9.67 -5.05 2.25
N LEU A 117 -9.38 -3.78 2.01
CA LEU A 117 -9.52 -2.71 2.98
C LEU A 117 -9.89 -1.40 2.29
N ILE A 118 -10.24 -0.37 3.07
CA ILE A 118 -10.38 0.99 2.54
C ILE A 118 -9.26 1.84 3.13
N ASN A 119 -8.42 2.36 2.26
CA ASN A 119 -7.43 3.38 2.57
C ASN A 119 -8.01 4.78 2.39
N VAL A 120 -7.23 5.80 2.76
CA VAL A 120 -7.54 7.21 2.54
C VAL A 120 -6.45 7.82 1.69
N ASN A 121 -6.82 8.54 0.62
CA ASN A 121 -5.84 9.26 -0.18
C ASN A 121 -5.43 10.59 0.49
N ALA A 122 -4.46 11.28 -0.10
CA ALA A 122 -3.96 12.57 0.41
C ALA A 122 -5.01 13.69 0.45
N LEU A 123 -6.11 13.54 -0.29
CA LEU A 123 -7.23 14.50 -0.29
C LEU A 123 -8.28 14.17 0.77
N GLY A 124 -8.16 13.02 1.43
CA GLY A 124 -9.10 12.55 2.43
C GLY A 124 -10.20 11.63 1.88
N ASP A 125 -10.13 11.26 0.60
CA ASP A 125 -11.15 10.42 -0.02
C ASP A 125 -10.90 8.93 0.24
N PRO A 126 -11.95 8.09 0.36
CA PRO A 126 -11.81 6.65 0.52
C PRO A 126 -11.25 5.99 -0.74
N VAL A 127 -10.32 5.08 -0.56
CA VAL A 127 -9.67 4.32 -1.64
C VAL A 127 -9.79 2.82 -1.33
N PRO A 128 -10.80 2.12 -1.89
CA PRO A 128 -10.85 0.68 -1.82
C PRO A 128 -9.56 0.06 -2.33
N SER A 129 -9.00 -0.84 -1.56
CA SER A 129 -7.68 -1.42 -1.82
C SER A 129 -7.68 -2.91 -1.54
N ALA A 130 -6.81 -3.63 -2.24
CA ALA A 130 -6.48 -5.01 -1.97
C ALA A 130 -4.96 -5.14 -1.91
N ARG A 131 -4.47 -6.06 -1.09
CA ARG A 131 -3.03 -6.26 -0.94
C ARG A 131 -2.67 -7.72 -0.83
N PHE A 132 -1.42 -8.03 -1.14
CA PHE A 132 -0.79 -9.32 -0.84
C PHE A 132 0.73 -9.15 -0.80
N MET A 133 1.42 -10.10 -0.21
CA MET A 133 2.89 -10.00 -0.03
C MET A 133 3.65 -10.49 -1.26
N GLY A 134 3.32 -9.98 -2.46
CA GLY A 134 3.82 -10.50 -3.73
C GLY A 134 5.35 -10.49 -3.86
N GLY A 135 6.03 -9.41 -3.46
CA GLY A 135 7.48 -9.38 -3.46
C GLY A 135 8.09 -10.40 -2.50
N ARG A 136 7.51 -10.57 -1.31
CA ARG A 136 7.98 -11.59 -0.36
C ARG A 136 7.71 -13.01 -0.84
N GLU A 137 6.58 -13.26 -1.51
CA GLU A 137 6.32 -14.54 -2.16
C GLU A 137 7.36 -14.83 -3.24
N TYR A 138 7.64 -13.84 -4.09
CA TYR A 138 8.67 -13.92 -5.14
C TYR A 138 10.03 -14.28 -4.54
N ASP A 139 10.49 -13.55 -3.51
CA ASP A 139 11.76 -13.83 -2.85
C ASP A 139 11.81 -15.23 -2.22
N THR A 140 10.69 -15.67 -1.64
CA THR A 140 10.56 -17.01 -1.04
C THR A 140 10.65 -18.12 -2.09
N ILE A 141 10.05 -17.91 -3.27
CA ILE A 141 10.09 -18.88 -4.38
C ILE A 141 11.50 -18.99 -4.94
N LEU A 142 12.19 -17.86 -5.13
CA LEU A 142 13.48 -17.82 -5.80
C LEU A 142 14.67 -18.06 -4.89
N GLN A 143 14.56 -17.76 -3.62
CA GLN A 143 15.65 -17.91 -2.63
C GLN A 143 16.97 -17.26 -3.09
N GLY A 144 16.88 -16.11 -3.75
CA GLY A 144 18.03 -15.39 -4.28
C GLY A 144 18.63 -15.96 -5.58
N GLN A 145 17.97 -16.95 -6.20
CA GLN A 145 18.44 -17.64 -7.43
C GLN A 145 17.55 -17.27 -8.62
N ALA A 146 17.43 -15.98 -8.94
CA ALA A 146 16.72 -15.53 -10.13
C ALA A 146 17.58 -15.73 -11.39
N ALA A 147 16.97 -16.26 -12.46
CA ALA A 147 17.56 -16.28 -13.79
C ALA A 147 17.16 -15.03 -14.59
N GLU A 148 18.01 -14.59 -15.50
CA GLU A 148 17.61 -13.61 -16.51
C GLU A 148 16.67 -14.27 -17.52
N TYR A 149 15.65 -13.53 -17.96
CA TYR A 149 14.68 -14.02 -18.94
C TYR A 149 14.22 -12.90 -19.87
N THR A 150 13.74 -13.30 -21.04
CA THR A 150 13.17 -12.43 -22.06
C THR A 150 11.64 -12.49 -22.06
N GLN A 151 11.00 -11.62 -22.84
CA GLN A 151 9.56 -11.68 -23.05
C GLN A 151 9.13 -12.98 -23.75
N ASP A 152 9.94 -13.52 -24.66
CA ASP A 152 9.66 -14.80 -25.33
C ASP A 152 9.70 -15.97 -24.36
N ASP A 153 10.61 -15.92 -23.38
CA ASP A 153 10.66 -16.94 -22.31
C ASP A 153 9.39 -16.90 -21.46
N MET A 154 8.88 -15.71 -21.11
CA MET A 154 7.61 -15.57 -20.40
C MET A 154 6.47 -16.22 -21.19
N ILE A 155 6.37 -15.96 -22.48
CA ILE A 155 5.35 -16.54 -23.36
C ILE A 155 5.48 -18.07 -23.42
N ASN A 156 6.70 -18.57 -23.53
CA ASN A 156 6.95 -20.00 -23.61
C ASN A 156 6.58 -20.71 -22.29
N VAL A 157 7.00 -20.19 -21.15
CA VAL A 157 6.62 -20.75 -19.83
C VAL A 157 5.12 -20.72 -19.63
N ALA A 158 4.44 -19.62 -19.99
CA ALA A 158 2.99 -19.53 -19.93
C ALA A 158 2.29 -20.61 -20.79
N ARG A 159 2.84 -20.90 -21.98
CA ARG A 159 2.31 -21.93 -22.88
C ARG A 159 2.47 -23.36 -22.35
N THR A 160 3.52 -23.63 -21.58
CA THR A 160 3.70 -24.94 -20.93
C THR A 160 2.71 -25.17 -19.79
N GLY A 161 2.06 -24.10 -19.33
CA GLY A 161 1.15 -24.15 -18.19
C GLY A 161 1.88 -24.29 -16.84
N THR A 162 3.19 -24.12 -16.80
CA THR A 162 3.95 -24.14 -15.55
C THR A 162 3.62 -22.88 -14.77
N MET A 163 3.01 -23.06 -13.60
CA MET A 163 2.64 -21.95 -12.72
C MET A 163 2.63 -22.39 -11.27
N LEU A 164 2.87 -21.45 -10.38
CA LEU A 164 2.72 -21.66 -8.95
C LEU A 164 1.37 -21.12 -8.51
N LEU A 165 0.49 -22.02 -8.06
CA LEU A 165 -0.81 -21.62 -7.52
C LEU A 165 -0.63 -21.08 -6.11
N PRO A 166 -1.35 -19.99 -5.75
CA PRO A 166 -1.21 -19.38 -4.43
C PRO A 166 -1.73 -20.27 -3.30
N SER A 167 -1.39 -20.06 -2.07
CA SER A 167 -0.65 -18.94 -1.52
C SER A 167 0.66 -19.43 -0.90
N ILE A 168 1.76 -18.71 -1.13
CA ILE A 168 3.02 -18.97 -0.43
C ILE A 168 2.93 -18.38 0.99
N ILE A 169 2.44 -17.14 1.10
CA ILE A 169 2.17 -16.47 2.37
C ILE A 169 0.68 -16.61 2.67
N SER A 170 0.33 -17.58 3.47
CA SER A 170 -1.07 -17.98 3.70
C SER A 170 -1.89 -16.98 4.52
N GLU A 171 -1.25 -16.03 5.18
CA GLU A 171 -1.89 -15.02 6.04
C GLU A 171 -2.24 -13.73 5.29
N SER A 172 -1.92 -13.63 4.00
CA SER A 172 -2.08 -12.41 3.22
C SER A 172 -2.68 -12.69 1.84
N GLY A 173 -3.39 -11.71 1.31
CA GLY A 173 -3.91 -11.72 -0.05
C GLY A 173 -5.24 -12.43 -0.23
N PRO A 174 -5.67 -12.58 -1.49
CA PRO A 174 -7.02 -13.07 -1.81
C PRO A 174 -7.20 -14.59 -1.65
N PHE A 175 -6.14 -15.32 -1.33
CA PHE A 175 -6.14 -16.78 -1.26
C PHE A 175 -5.65 -17.30 0.10
N GLN A 176 -5.98 -16.58 1.17
CA GLN A 176 -5.69 -17.00 2.54
C GLN A 176 -6.18 -18.44 2.79
N SER A 177 -5.46 -19.17 3.63
CA SER A 177 -5.75 -20.58 3.96
C SER A 177 -5.58 -21.58 2.82
N ARG A 178 -5.14 -21.15 1.64
CA ARG A 178 -4.72 -22.06 0.58
C ARG A 178 -3.26 -22.43 0.74
N ARG A 179 -2.88 -23.61 0.23
CA ARG A 179 -1.47 -24.02 0.16
C ARG A 179 -0.97 -23.86 -1.26
N ALA A 180 0.19 -23.24 -1.39
CA ALA A 180 0.89 -23.15 -2.64
C ALA A 180 1.19 -24.55 -3.21
N ARG A 181 1.04 -24.68 -4.50
CA ARG A 181 1.39 -25.90 -5.23
C ARG A 181 1.72 -25.58 -6.67
N TRP A 182 2.69 -26.27 -7.21
CA TRP A 182 2.96 -26.21 -8.64
C TRP A 182 1.84 -26.85 -9.45
N HIS A 183 1.46 -26.20 -10.54
CA HIS A 183 0.73 -26.81 -11.63
C HIS A 183 1.76 -27.32 -12.64
N GLY A 184 1.67 -28.60 -12.99
CA GLY A 184 2.74 -29.26 -13.75
C GLY A 184 3.91 -29.70 -12.86
N THR A 185 5.07 -29.88 -13.48
CA THR A 185 6.30 -30.28 -12.77
C THR A 185 6.93 -29.06 -12.11
N GLU A 186 7.33 -29.20 -10.85
CA GLU A 186 8.07 -28.13 -10.16
C GLU A 186 9.40 -27.86 -10.84
N PRO A 187 9.67 -26.61 -11.29
CA PRO A 187 10.94 -26.27 -11.92
C PRO A 187 12.09 -26.29 -10.91
N SER A 188 13.28 -26.63 -11.38
CA SER A 188 14.49 -26.64 -10.57
C SER A 188 14.81 -25.25 -10.00
N ALA A 189 15.42 -25.21 -8.82
CA ALA A 189 15.91 -23.97 -8.23
C ALA A 189 16.89 -23.27 -9.19
N GLY A 190 16.77 -21.94 -9.33
CA GLY A 190 17.58 -21.13 -10.24
C GLY A 190 17.29 -21.30 -11.73
N SER A 191 16.28 -22.11 -12.11
CA SER A 191 15.90 -22.22 -13.52
C SER A 191 15.15 -20.98 -14.01
N LEU A 192 15.18 -20.77 -15.31
CA LEU A 192 14.43 -19.74 -16.00
C LEU A 192 12.91 -19.93 -15.80
N GLU A 193 12.44 -21.17 -15.92
CA GLU A 193 11.02 -21.52 -15.74
C GLU A 193 10.52 -21.17 -14.35
N ARG A 194 11.33 -21.41 -13.30
CA ARG A 194 10.97 -21.07 -11.93
C ARG A 194 10.90 -19.56 -11.75
N THR A 195 11.87 -18.81 -12.33
CA THR A 195 11.90 -17.34 -12.23
C THR A 195 10.70 -16.71 -12.90
N VAL A 196 10.38 -17.15 -14.11
CA VAL A 196 9.21 -16.65 -14.84
C VAL A 196 7.89 -17.01 -14.14
N ALA A 197 7.74 -18.26 -13.71
CA ALA A 197 6.52 -18.72 -13.04
C ALA A 197 6.30 -18.04 -11.68
N ALA A 198 7.37 -17.57 -11.03
CA ALA A 198 7.27 -16.78 -9.80
C ALA A 198 6.74 -15.36 -10.03
N GLY A 199 6.87 -14.84 -11.26
CA GLY A 199 6.41 -13.51 -11.65
C GLY A 199 4.95 -13.47 -12.15
N PHE A 200 4.31 -14.63 -12.34
CA PHE A 200 2.90 -14.75 -12.70
C PHE A 200 2.00 -14.77 -11.46
#